data_69ee5f02d51edbbc74ea224ece9e3e6a
#
_entry.id   69ee5f02d51edbbc74ea224ece9e3e6a
#
_cell.length_a   1.000
_cell.length_b   1.000
_cell.length_c   1.000
_cell.angle_alpha   90.00
_cell.angle_beta   90.00
_cell.angle_gamma   90.00
#
_symmetry.space_group_name_H-M   'P 1'
#
loop_
_entity.id
_entity.type
_entity.pdbx_description
1 polymer ?
#
loop_
_entity_poly.entity_id
_entity_poly.type
_entity_poly.pdbx_seq_one_letter_code
_entity_poly.pdbx_strand_id
1 'polypeptide(L)'
;FSFAVPNSGGFGHMSCLAVLKGLGANYGKAVAYDGNNGAYQAVLNGEVDFAILDDNFIYNYSNQGTCNVLVALSSTKSPYLPDVEPLSSAYPVDKLDALGGWKIACVSADTPPEIVEFLKTKLDELLLSDEYAKYLEENGYGSFNGKILSIDELSGVINDAVALYSEILVEAGLM
;
A
#
# COMPACT_ATOMS: atom_id res chain seq x y z
N PHE A 1 6.73 11.55 19.09
CA PHE A 1 6.97 11.74 17.66
C PHE A 1 5.68 11.96 16.89
N SER A 2 5.81 12.51 15.68
CA SER A 2 4.72 12.80 14.74
C SER A 2 5.00 12.11 13.40
N PHE A 3 3.96 11.80 12.65
CA PHE A 3 4.12 11.20 11.32
C PHE A 3 3.11 11.70 10.31
N ALA A 4 3.51 11.70 9.05
CA ALA A 4 2.67 12.05 7.91
C ALA A 4 2.13 10.80 7.22
N VAL A 5 0.90 10.94 6.70
CA VAL A 5 0.26 9.93 5.85
C VAL A 5 -0.34 10.59 4.61
N PRO A 6 -0.39 9.90 3.45
CA PRO A 6 -0.94 10.47 2.21
C PRO A 6 -2.41 10.83 2.29
N ASN A 7 -3.16 10.16 3.14
CA ASN A 7 -4.58 10.44 3.38
C ASN A 7 -5.02 9.89 4.74
N SER A 8 -6.07 10.47 5.31
CA SER A 8 -6.66 9.99 6.55
C SER A 8 -7.50 8.73 6.31
N GLY A 9 -7.32 7.71 7.15
CA GLY A 9 -8.03 6.44 7.03
C GLY A 9 -7.62 5.56 5.85
N GLY A 10 -6.61 5.97 5.09
CA GLY A 10 -6.07 5.15 4.00
C GLY A 10 -5.14 4.04 4.51
N PHE A 11 -4.73 3.17 3.59
CA PHE A 11 -3.89 2.01 3.89
C PHE A 11 -2.66 2.34 4.73
N GLY A 12 -1.84 3.32 4.33
CA GLY A 12 -0.63 3.71 5.07
C GLY A 12 -0.94 4.21 6.49
N HIS A 13 -2.04 4.97 6.67
CA HIS A 13 -2.46 5.41 8.00
C HIS A 13 -2.83 4.23 8.90
N MET A 14 -3.65 3.32 8.39
CA MET A 14 -4.12 2.17 9.15
C MET A 14 -2.99 1.19 9.50
N SER A 15 -2.11 0.91 8.54
CA SER A 15 -0.95 0.04 8.75
C SER A 15 -0.01 0.62 9.80
N CYS A 16 0.25 1.93 9.76
CA CYS A 16 1.08 2.59 10.76
C CYS A 16 0.47 2.51 12.16
N LEU A 17 -0.83 2.77 12.29
CA LEU A 17 -1.52 2.67 13.58
C LEU A 17 -1.47 1.24 14.16
N ALA A 18 -1.69 0.23 13.32
CA ALA A 18 -1.60 -1.17 13.73
C ALA A 18 -0.19 -1.52 14.23
N VAL A 19 0.84 -1.11 13.51
CA VAL A 19 2.24 -1.32 13.91
C VAL A 19 2.57 -0.61 15.20
N LEU A 20 2.26 0.67 15.32
CA LEU A 20 2.55 1.46 16.52
C LEU A 20 1.86 0.87 17.77
N LYS A 21 0.60 0.46 17.61
CA LYS A 21 -0.15 -0.20 18.67
C LYS A 21 0.49 -1.54 19.07
N GLY A 22 0.81 -2.38 18.10
CA GLY A 22 1.45 -3.65 18.34
C GLY A 22 2.80 -3.54 19.05
N LEU A 23 3.55 -2.47 18.76
CA LEU A 23 4.82 -2.15 19.43
C LEU A 23 4.64 -1.44 20.77
N GLY A 24 3.41 -1.13 21.19
CA GLY A 24 3.16 -0.31 22.39
C GLY A 24 3.74 1.12 22.28
N ALA A 25 3.95 1.61 21.07
CA ALA A 25 4.55 2.90 20.83
C ALA A 25 3.50 4.03 20.87
N ASN A 26 3.82 5.09 21.60
CA ASN A 26 2.97 6.29 21.66
C ASN A 26 3.45 7.31 20.63
N TYR A 27 2.51 7.88 19.89
CA TYR A 27 2.77 9.00 18.99
C TYR A 27 1.99 10.24 19.42
N GLY A 28 2.53 11.42 19.11
CA GLY A 28 1.89 12.68 19.45
C GLY A 28 0.83 13.10 18.43
N LYS A 29 1.11 12.91 17.14
CA LYS A 29 0.24 13.36 16.06
C LYS A 29 0.44 12.55 14.78
N ALA A 30 -0.67 12.15 14.16
CA ALA A 30 -0.75 11.71 12.78
C ALA A 30 -1.30 12.86 11.92
N VAL A 31 -0.61 13.24 10.86
CA VAL A 31 -0.99 14.35 9.97
C VAL A 31 -1.27 13.81 8.58
N ALA A 32 -2.51 13.99 8.11
CA ALA A 32 -2.89 13.61 6.76
C ALA A 32 -2.59 14.76 5.79
N TYR A 33 -2.00 14.40 4.66
CA TYR A 33 -1.70 15.29 3.53
C TYR A 33 -2.50 14.86 2.29
N ASP A 34 -2.43 15.64 1.24
CA ASP A 34 -3.02 15.28 -0.05
C ASP A 34 -2.00 14.49 -0.88
N GLY A 35 -1.97 13.19 -0.68
CA GLY A 35 -1.11 12.26 -1.41
C GLY A 35 0.32 12.14 -0.86
N ASN A 36 1.07 11.21 -1.47
CA ASN A 36 2.45 10.89 -1.07
C ASN A 36 3.39 12.10 -1.12
N ASN A 37 3.23 12.96 -2.13
CA ASN A 37 4.14 14.09 -2.31
C ASN A 37 4.05 15.09 -1.15
N GLY A 38 2.83 15.41 -0.69
CA GLY A 38 2.63 16.29 0.47
C GLY A 38 3.22 15.71 1.76
N ALA A 39 2.99 14.42 2.01
CA ALA A 39 3.54 13.73 3.17
C ALA A 39 5.08 13.66 3.13
N TYR A 40 5.65 13.42 1.96
CA TYR A 40 7.10 13.41 1.74
C TYR A 40 7.74 14.79 1.99
N GLN A 41 7.15 15.84 1.44
CA GLN A 41 7.64 17.22 1.65
C GLN A 41 7.61 17.62 3.13
N ALA A 42 6.59 17.20 3.87
CA ALA A 42 6.49 17.45 5.30
C ALA A 42 7.67 16.88 6.10
N VAL A 43 8.17 15.71 5.72
CA VAL A 43 9.38 15.13 6.32
C VAL A 43 10.61 15.96 5.94
N LEU A 44 10.78 16.32 4.67
CA LEU A 44 11.92 17.10 4.21
C LEU A 44 11.99 18.49 4.87
N ASN A 45 10.83 19.09 5.14
CA ASN A 45 10.71 20.38 5.80
C ASN A 45 10.85 20.28 7.34
N GLY A 46 10.90 19.08 7.91
CA GLY A 46 10.95 18.88 9.36
C GLY A 46 9.64 19.18 10.08
N GLU A 47 8.50 19.14 9.38
CA GLU A 47 7.16 19.36 9.95
C GLU A 47 6.70 18.13 10.76
N VAL A 48 7.19 16.94 10.38
CA VAL A 48 6.96 15.65 11.05
C VAL A 48 8.25 14.85 11.09
N ASP A 49 8.32 13.86 11.98
CA ASP A 49 9.52 13.07 12.20
C ASP A 49 9.72 11.99 11.12
N PHE A 50 8.63 11.41 10.57
CA PHE A 50 8.68 10.45 9.47
C PHE A 50 7.35 10.44 8.69
N ALA A 51 7.30 9.71 7.57
CA ALA A 51 6.09 9.48 6.81
C ALA A 51 5.93 8.00 6.45
N ILE A 52 4.68 7.57 6.28
CA ILE A 52 4.33 6.30 5.63
C ILE A 52 3.94 6.63 4.19
N LEU A 53 4.65 6.04 3.26
CA LEU A 53 4.54 6.33 1.84
C LEU A 53 4.43 5.03 1.06
N ASP A 54 3.85 5.09 -0.14
CA ASP A 54 3.80 3.95 -1.03
C ASP A 54 5.22 3.59 -1.53
N ASP A 55 5.52 2.32 -1.65
CA ASP A 55 6.83 1.81 -2.03
C ASP A 55 7.28 2.28 -3.42
N ASN A 56 6.39 2.27 -4.39
CA ASN A 56 6.66 2.77 -5.74
C ASN A 56 6.99 4.27 -5.76
N PHE A 57 6.39 5.04 -4.86
CA PHE A 57 6.71 6.46 -4.71
C PHE A 57 8.13 6.63 -4.15
N ILE A 58 8.43 5.96 -3.04
CA ILE A 58 9.71 6.14 -2.34
C ILE A 58 10.89 5.53 -3.10
N TYR A 59 10.67 4.49 -3.92
CA TYR A 59 11.68 3.90 -4.80
C TYR A 59 12.39 4.95 -5.64
N ASN A 60 11.63 5.87 -6.25
CA ASN A 60 12.17 6.92 -7.10
C ASN A 60 13.01 7.96 -6.34
N TYR A 61 12.76 8.17 -5.06
CA TYR A 61 13.47 9.16 -4.22
C TYR A 61 14.62 8.56 -3.42
N SER A 62 14.50 7.32 -2.96
CA SER A 62 15.56 6.63 -2.23
C SER A 62 16.83 6.48 -3.08
N ASN A 63 16.68 6.18 -4.36
CA ASN A 63 17.78 6.07 -5.31
C ASN A 63 18.50 7.41 -5.55
N GLN A 64 17.87 8.54 -5.24
CA GLN A 64 18.47 9.88 -5.33
C GLN A 64 19.17 10.31 -4.03
N GLY A 65 19.12 9.49 -2.97
CA GLY A 65 19.71 9.80 -1.68
C GLY A 65 19.04 10.97 -0.93
N THR A 66 17.80 11.31 -1.29
CA THR A 66 17.07 12.43 -0.69
C THR A 66 16.31 12.06 0.57
N CYS A 67 16.18 10.77 0.86
CA CYS A 67 15.53 10.26 2.07
C CYS A 67 16.16 8.94 2.51
N ASN A 68 15.95 8.59 3.77
CA ASN A 68 16.29 7.28 4.33
C ASN A 68 15.02 6.45 4.47
N VAL A 69 14.96 5.30 3.85
CA VAL A 69 13.90 4.33 4.07
C VAL A 69 14.27 3.48 5.28
N LEU A 70 13.46 3.52 6.32
CA LEU A 70 13.78 2.89 7.60
C LEU A 70 13.37 1.43 7.64
N VAL A 71 12.20 1.11 7.11
CA VAL A 71 11.61 -0.23 7.16
C VAL A 71 10.52 -0.37 6.10
N ALA A 72 10.37 -1.55 5.53
CA ALA A 72 9.22 -1.89 4.70
C ALA A 72 8.11 -2.51 5.57
N LEU A 73 6.88 -2.02 5.45
CA LEU A 73 5.72 -2.59 6.15
C LEU A 73 5.23 -3.85 5.40
N SER A 74 6.06 -4.88 5.38
CA SER A 74 5.85 -6.12 4.64
C SER A 74 6.44 -7.32 5.38
N SER A 75 6.09 -8.53 4.96
CA SER A 75 6.67 -9.77 5.47
C SER A 75 7.96 -10.17 4.76
N THR A 76 8.21 -9.62 3.57
CA THR A 76 9.37 -9.95 2.72
C THR A 76 10.11 -8.70 2.27
N LYS A 77 11.39 -8.86 1.91
CA LYS A 77 12.17 -7.78 1.31
C LYS A 77 11.61 -7.38 -0.05
N SER A 78 11.54 -6.09 -0.28
CA SER A 78 11.27 -5.58 -1.62
C SER A 78 12.47 -5.83 -2.53
N PRO A 79 12.29 -6.36 -3.75
CA PRO A 79 13.39 -6.51 -4.70
C PRO A 79 13.97 -5.17 -5.16
N TYR A 80 13.21 -4.09 -5.05
CA TYR A 80 13.61 -2.73 -5.44
C TYR A 80 14.33 -1.97 -4.32
N LEU A 81 14.14 -2.41 -3.07
CA LEU A 81 14.75 -1.82 -1.88
C LEU A 81 15.49 -2.91 -1.08
N PRO A 82 16.52 -3.54 -1.67
CA PRO A 82 17.15 -4.75 -1.10
C PRO A 82 17.85 -4.50 0.24
N ASP A 83 18.26 -3.26 0.49
CA ASP A 83 18.91 -2.86 1.74
C ASP A 83 17.92 -2.49 2.85
N VAL A 84 16.62 -2.44 2.54
CA VAL A 84 15.57 -2.13 3.51
C VAL A 84 15.03 -3.41 4.12
N GLU A 85 15.13 -3.51 5.45
CA GLU A 85 14.61 -4.67 6.18
C GLU A 85 13.08 -4.64 6.24
N PRO A 86 12.41 -5.79 6.03
CA PRO A 86 10.99 -5.90 6.25
C PRO A 86 10.69 -5.86 7.75
N LEU A 87 9.53 -5.33 8.09
CA LEU A 87 9.09 -5.24 9.49
C LEU A 87 8.99 -6.61 10.18
N SER A 88 8.70 -7.66 9.43
CA SER A 88 8.69 -9.05 9.92
C SER A 88 10.01 -9.50 10.55
N SER A 89 11.14 -8.86 10.23
CA SER A 89 12.42 -9.13 10.87
C SER A 89 12.44 -8.74 12.36
N ALA A 90 11.60 -7.80 12.77
CA ALA A 90 11.57 -7.27 14.14
C ALA A 90 10.21 -7.47 14.84
N TYR A 91 9.15 -7.74 14.10
CA TYR A 91 7.79 -7.80 14.60
C TYR A 91 6.93 -8.81 13.83
N PRO A 92 6.13 -9.66 14.49
CA PRO A 92 5.24 -10.59 13.79
C PRO A 92 4.14 -9.80 13.07
N VAL A 93 4.22 -9.82 11.73
CA VAL A 93 3.36 -9.02 10.85
C VAL A 93 2.40 -9.86 10.03
N ASP A 94 1.98 -11.00 10.54
CA ASP A 94 1.10 -11.95 9.83
C ASP A 94 -0.16 -11.29 9.23
N LYS A 95 -0.61 -10.19 9.82
CA LYS A 95 -1.76 -9.41 9.35
C LYS A 95 -1.40 -8.27 8.39
N LEU A 96 -0.15 -7.79 8.33
CA LEU A 96 0.21 -6.63 7.51
C LEU A 96 0.19 -6.92 6.01
N ASP A 97 0.54 -8.14 5.58
CA ASP A 97 0.47 -8.52 4.17
C ASP A 97 -0.97 -8.57 3.65
N ALA A 98 -1.93 -8.88 4.54
CA ALA A 98 -3.36 -8.79 4.23
C ALA A 98 -3.86 -7.34 4.10
N LEU A 99 -3.10 -6.36 4.60
CA LEU A 99 -3.37 -4.94 4.46
C LEU A 99 -2.83 -4.35 3.15
N GLY A 100 -2.45 -5.18 2.17
CA GLY A 100 -1.94 -4.75 0.86
C GLY A 100 -2.90 -3.81 0.11
N GLY A 101 -2.36 -2.79 -0.53
CA GLY A 101 -3.14 -1.93 -1.39
C GLY A 101 -3.47 -2.63 -2.71
N TRP A 102 -4.75 -2.71 -3.07
CA TRP A 102 -5.18 -3.22 -4.37
C TRP A 102 -5.51 -2.09 -5.33
N LYS A 103 -5.28 -2.36 -6.61
CA LYS A 103 -5.81 -1.54 -7.70
C LYS A 103 -6.90 -2.36 -8.37
N ILE A 104 -8.11 -1.82 -8.39
CA ILE A 104 -9.31 -2.48 -8.93
C ILE A 104 -9.85 -1.62 -10.06
N ALA A 105 -9.99 -2.22 -11.25
CA ALA A 105 -10.75 -1.62 -12.33
C ALA A 105 -12.24 -1.92 -12.15
N CYS A 106 -13.09 -0.94 -12.25
CA CYS A 106 -14.54 -1.11 -12.17
C CYS A 106 -15.24 -0.30 -13.25
N VAL A 107 -16.45 -0.72 -13.57
CA VAL A 107 -17.37 -0.03 -14.47
C VAL A 107 -18.71 0.17 -13.77
N SER A 108 -19.59 1.04 -14.33
CA SER A 108 -20.98 1.16 -13.85
C SER A 108 -21.70 -0.18 -13.89
N ALA A 109 -22.60 -0.42 -12.93
CA ALA A 109 -23.47 -1.59 -12.94
C ALA A 109 -24.40 -1.65 -14.18
N ASP A 110 -24.68 -0.49 -14.78
CA ASP A 110 -25.50 -0.36 -16.00
C ASP A 110 -24.69 -0.53 -17.30
N THR A 111 -23.40 -0.85 -17.21
CA THR A 111 -22.56 -1.06 -18.41
C THR A 111 -23.04 -2.31 -19.14
N PRO A 112 -23.30 -2.22 -20.48
CA PRO A 112 -23.71 -3.38 -21.26
C PRO A 112 -22.74 -4.55 -21.14
N PRO A 113 -23.24 -5.80 -21.01
CA PRO A 113 -22.38 -6.97 -20.78
C PRO A 113 -21.29 -7.15 -21.85
N GLU A 114 -21.57 -6.83 -23.10
CA GLU A 114 -20.60 -6.92 -24.19
C GLU A 114 -19.43 -5.93 -24.02
N ILE A 115 -19.68 -4.76 -23.45
CA ILE A 115 -18.63 -3.77 -23.12
C ILE A 115 -17.80 -4.27 -21.93
N VAL A 116 -18.46 -4.83 -20.89
CA VAL A 116 -17.76 -5.41 -19.74
C VAL A 116 -16.80 -6.51 -20.18
N GLU A 117 -17.26 -7.44 -21.02
CA GLU A 117 -16.45 -8.56 -21.51
C GLU A 117 -15.29 -8.08 -22.40
N PHE A 118 -15.56 -7.09 -23.27
CA PHE A 118 -14.51 -6.46 -24.09
C PHE A 118 -13.42 -5.84 -23.22
N LEU A 119 -13.78 -5.03 -22.23
CA LEU A 119 -12.84 -4.36 -21.34
C LEU A 119 -12.06 -5.37 -20.50
N LYS A 120 -12.74 -6.40 -19.97
CA LYS A 120 -12.09 -7.48 -19.24
C LYS A 120 -11.03 -8.16 -20.08
N THR A 121 -11.38 -8.57 -21.31
CA THR A 121 -10.43 -9.22 -22.23
C THR A 121 -9.22 -8.33 -22.49
N LYS A 122 -9.42 -7.03 -22.72
CA LYS A 122 -8.32 -6.10 -22.98
C LYS A 122 -7.44 -5.84 -21.76
N LEU A 123 -8.02 -5.82 -20.57
CA LEU A 123 -7.26 -5.71 -19.32
C LEU A 123 -6.45 -6.99 -19.06
N ASP A 124 -7.04 -8.15 -19.27
CA ASP A 124 -6.34 -9.45 -19.13
C ASP A 124 -5.14 -9.54 -20.08
N GLU A 125 -5.32 -9.15 -21.36
CA GLU A 125 -4.24 -9.07 -22.35
C GLU A 125 -3.11 -8.12 -21.89
N LEU A 126 -3.46 -6.95 -21.38
CA LEU A 126 -2.49 -5.96 -20.89
C LEU A 126 -1.72 -6.48 -19.66
N LEU A 127 -2.43 -6.99 -18.65
CA LEU A 127 -1.84 -7.46 -17.40
C LEU A 127 -0.84 -8.62 -17.60
N LEU A 128 -1.03 -9.41 -18.66
CA LEU A 128 -0.15 -10.52 -19.01
C LEU A 128 0.92 -10.14 -20.06
N SER A 129 1.00 -8.89 -20.49
CA SER A 129 1.97 -8.44 -21.48
C SER A 129 3.36 -8.19 -20.90
N ASP A 130 4.39 -8.41 -21.71
CA ASP A 130 5.78 -8.07 -21.36
C ASP A 130 5.96 -6.56 -21.14
N GLU A 131 5.19 -5.74 -21.88
CA GLU A 131 5.22 -4.28 -21.76
C GLU A 131 4.75 -3.84 -20.37
N TYR A 132 3.69 -4.45 -19.85
CA TYR A 132 3.20 -4.15 -18.50
C TYR A 132 4.17 -4.66 -17.42
N ALA A 133 4.74 -5.84 -17.59
CA ALA A 133 5.76 -6.37 -16.67
C ALA A 133 6.97 -5.42 -16.59
N LYS A 134 7.45 -4.94 -17.73
CA LYS A 134 8.54 -3.96 -17.81
C LYS A 134 8.15 -2.63 -17.14
N TYR A 135 6.93 -2.13 -17.38
CA TYR A 135 6.43 -0.92 -16.72
C TYR A 135 6.44 -1.05 -15.20
N LEU A 136 6.01 -2.20 -14.66
CA LEU A 136 6.01 -2.45 -13.22
C LEU A 136 7.43 -2.41 -12.66
N GLU A 137 8.38 -3.08 -13.32
CA GLU A 137 9.78 -3.11 -12.94
C GLU A 137 10.41 -1.70 -12.93
N GLU A 138 10.26 -0.95 -14.02
CA GLU A 138 10.83 0.39 -14.18
C GLU A 138 10.28 1.42 -13.17
N ASN A 139 9.10 1.19 -12.63
CA ASN A 139 8.43 2.10 -11.69
C ASN A 139 8.41 1.61 -10.24
N GLY A 140 9.13 0.53 -9.91
CA GLY A 140 9.21 0.02 -8.55
C GLY A 140 7.92 -0.62 -8.03
N TYR A 141 7.03 -1.03 -8.93
CA TYR A 141 5.89 -1.87 -8.56
C TYR A 141 6.33 -3.33 -8.44
N GLY A 142 5.74 -4.05 -7.51
CA GLY A 142 5.94 -5.49 -7.43
C GLY A 142 5.48 -6.19 -8.72
N SER A 143 6.09 -7.33 -9.04
CA SER A 143 5.69 -8.11 -10.21
C SER A 143 4.23 -8.57 -10.06
N PHE A 144 3.45 -8.45 -11.15
CA PHE A 144 2.18 -9.12 -11.24
C PHE A 144 2.42 -10.64 -11.21
N ASN A 145 1.87 -11.33 -10.22
CA ASN A 145 2.11 -12.76 -10.03
C ASN A 145 1.33 -13.67 -11.01
N GLY A 146 0.74 -13.07 -12.05
CA GLY A 146 0.03 -13.77 -13.13
C GLY A 146 -1.35 -14.30 -12.76
N LYS A 147 -1.87 -13.99 -11.56
CA LYS A 147 -3.21 -14.44 -11.15
C LYS A 147 -4.23 -13.32 -11.33
N ILE A 148 -5.11 -13.50 -12.30
CA ILE A 148 -6.33 -12.70 -12.45
C ILE A 148 -7.42 -13.36 -11.61
N LEU A 149 -7.93 -12.65 -10.62
CA LEU A 149 -8.97 -13.16 -9.72
C LEU A 149 -10.34 -13.11 -10.41
N SER A 150 -11.15 -14.15 -10.20
CA SER A 150 -12.59 -14.08 -10.49
C SER A 150 -13.27 -13.06 -9.57
N ILE A 151 -14.49 -12.64 -9.92
CA ILE A 151 -15.29 -11.73 -9.09
C ILE A 151 -15.54 -12.30 -7.69
N ASP A 152 -15.77 -13.60 -7.58
CA ASP A 152 -16.01 -14.26 -6.30
C ASP A 152 -14.74 -14.29 -5.43
N GLU A 153 -13.58 -14.63 -6.03
CA GLU A 153 -12.29 -14.58 -5.35
C GLU A 153 -11.95 -13.16 -4.89
N LEU A 154 -12.14 -12.15 -5.77
CA LEU A 154 -11.92 -10.75 -5.44
C LEU A 154 -12.84 -10.28 -4.31
N SER A 155 -14.11 -10.68 -4.33
CA SER A 155 -15.08 -10.38 -3.28
C SER A 155 -14.66 -10.99 -1.94
N GLY A 156 -14.13 -12.21 -1.94
CA GLY A 156 -13.55 -12.84 -0.77
C GLY A 156 -12.41 -12.02 -0.18
N VAL A 157 -11.42 -11.68 -1.01
CA VAL A 157 -10.26 -10.86 -0.61
C VAL A 157 -10.70 -9.51 -0.03
N ILE A 158 -11.66 -8.82 -0.66
CA ILE A 158 -12.18 -7.54 -0.18
C ILE A 158 -12.86 -7.71 1.18
N ASN A 159 -13.70 -8.74 1.36
CA ASN A 159 -14.41 -8.97 2.62
C ASN A 159 -13.44 -9.29 3.77
N ASP A 160 -12.42 -10.09 3.51
CA ASP A 160 -11.39 -10.41 4.51
C ASP A 160 -10.62 -9.14 4.93
N ALA A 161 -10.30 -8.30 3.98
CA ALA A 161 -9.65 -7.02 4.26
C ALA A 161 -10.56 -6.06 5.04
N VAL A 162 -11.83 -5.94 4.67
CA VAL A 162 -12.81 -5.11 5.41
C VAL A 162 -12.91 -5.59 6.86
N ALA A 163 -12.97 -6.89 7.10
CA ALA A 163 -13.00 -7.45 8.45
C ALA A 163 -11.74 -7.08 9.24
N LEU A 164 -10.55 -7.25 8.63
CA LEU A 164 -9.28 -6.91 9.26
C LEU A 164 -9.14 -5.41 9.55
N TYR A 165 -9.49 -4.55 8.59
CA TYR A 165 -9.47 -3.10 8.80
C TYR A 165 -10.43 -2.67 9.91
N SER A 166 -11.63 -3.27 9.98
CA SER A 166 -12.58 -2.98 11.05
C SER A 166 -12.01 -3.37 12.42
N GLU A 167 -11.35 -4.53 12.54
CA GLU A 167 -10.68 -4.95 13.77
C GLU A 167 -9.61 -3.91 14.18
N ILE A 168 -8.75 -3.49 13.25
CA ILE A 168 -7.70 -2.49 13.51
C ILE A 168 -8.29 -1.15 13.95
N LEU A 169 -9.36 -0.69 13.31
CA LEU A 169 -10.02 0.57 13.65
C LEU A 169 -10.63 0.55 15.05
N VAL A 170 -11.34 -0.53 15.40
CA VAL A 170 -11.90 -0.73 16.75
C VAL A 170 -10.77 -0.73 17.77
N GLU A 171 -9.72 -1.49 17.53
CA GLU A 171 -8.58 -1.57 18.41
C GLU A 171 -7.82 -0.25 18.55
N ALA A 172 -7.75 0.57 17.51
CA ALA A 172 -7.14 1.90 17.54
C ALA A 172 -8.05 2.97 18.20
N GLY A 173 -9.30 2.62 18.54
CA GLY A 173 -10.28 3.55 19.10
C GLY A 173 -10.79 4.57 18.08
N LEU A 174 -10.79 4.22 16.79
CA LEU A 174 -11.26 5.06 15.69
C LEU A 174 -12.67 4.67 15.20
N MET A 175 -13.23 3.61 15.74
CA MET A 175 -14.61 3.15 15.60
C MET A 175 -15.18 2.76 16.95
#